data_2ca4b75545489b94d200ccf96f394f41
#
_entry.id   2ca4b75545489b94d200ccf96f394f41
#
_cell.length_a   1.000
_cell.length_b   1.000
_cell.length_c   1.000
_cell.angle_alpha   90.00
_cell.angle_beta   90.00
_cell.angle_gamma   90.00
#
_symmetry.space_group_name_H-M   'P 1'
#
loop_
_entity.id
_entity.type
_entity.pdbx_description
1 polymer ?
#
loop_
_entity_poly.entity_id
_entity_poly.type
_entity_poly.pdbx_seq_one_letter_code
_entity_poly.pdbx_strand_id
1 'polypeptide(L)'
;ISLAPEDVDGIVLWTKNPAPMLDRLSALKDYPYYFQFTLTPYGKDVEPGLPDKEQVMIPVFQELSRRAGRERVVWRYDPVFFGRVHTPEWHLQRFHEMAARLSGYTEECVISFLDYYRNTERQMRGLELMDLSFEEKTVFLRKLSQAAAGYGLCLKTCAENPAFGALGILPSSCVDAARLDRIRCGMDEDRNLSDSGSQPAGGSLIRPGRRPVPAGGDRNQ
;
A
#
# COMPACT_ATOMS: atom_id res chain seq x y z
N ILE A 1 -27.25 -6.50 -5.06
CA ILE A 1 -25.95 -5.88 -5.36
C ILE A 1 -25.03 -7.00 -5.83
N SER A 2 -24.52 -6.88 -7.03
CA SER A 2 -23.48 -7.78 -7.57
C SER A 2 -22.13 -7.39 -7.00
N LEU A 3 -21.27 -8.39 -6.76
CA LEU A 3 -19.86 -8.21 -6.44
C LEU A 3 -18.97 -8.84 -7.53
N ALA A 4 -19.53 -9.04 -8.74
CA ALA A 4 -18.74 -9.53 -9.87
C ALA A 4 -17.64 -8.50 -10.23
N PRO A 5 -16.45 -8.94 -10.66
CA PRO A 5 -15.34 -8.04 -10.94
C PRO A 5 -15.66 -6.91 -11.91
N GLU A 6 -16.55 -7.16 -12.88
CA GLU A 6 -17.04 -6.17 -13.85
C GLU A 6 -17.96 -5.10 -13.26
N ASP A 7 -18.55 -5.36 -12.08
CA ASP A 7 -19.48 -4.46 -11.40
C ASP A 7 -18.81 -3.67 -10.25
N VAL A 8 -17.50 -3.91 -10.00
CA VAL A 8 -16.77 -3.34 -8.87
C VAL A 8 -15.55 -2.56 -9.35
N ASP A 9 -15.54 -1.26 -9.15
CA ASP A 9 -14.40 -0.40 -9.52
C ASP A 9 -13.13 -0.69 -8.74
N GLY A 10 -13.25 -1.19 -7.51
CA GLY A 10 -12.12 -1.57 -6.68
C GLY A 10 -12.52 -1.84 -5.24
N ILE A 11 -11.62 -2.44 -4.49
CA ILE A 11 -11.84 -2.81 -3.08
C ILE A 11 -10.80 -2.12 -2.20
N VAL A 12 -11.25 -1.41 -1.18
CA VAL A 12 -10.39 -0.82 -0.15
C VAL A 12 -10.62 -1.53 1.17
N LEU A 13 -9.57 -2.14 1.71
CA LEU A 13 -9.62 -2.92 2.94
C LEU A 13 -8.98 -2.14 4.10
N TRP A 14 -9.80 -1.73 5.04
CA TRP A 14 -9.36 -1.04 6.26
C TRP A 14 -9.15 -2.06 7.37
N THR A 15 -7.95 -2.13 7.89
CA THR A 15 -7.63 -3.14 8.90
C THR A 15 -6.52 -2.69 9.85
N LYS A 16 -6.59 -3.18 11.09
CA LYS A 16 -5.48 -3.14 12.06
C LYS A 16 -4.71 -4.47 12.13
N ASN A 17 -5.30 -5.56 11.59
CA ASN A 17 -4.64 -6.87 11.55
C ASN A 17 -5.13 -7.70 10.36
N PRO A 18 -4.43 -7.67 9.23
CA PRO A 18 -4.78 -8.46 8.05
C PRO A 18 -4.28 -9.91 8.09
N ALA A 19 -3.63 -10.37 9.16
CA ALA A 19 -3.04 -11.70 9.24
C ALA A 19 -4.03 -12.82 8.82
N PRO A 20 -5.33 -12.81 9.21
CA PRO A 20 -6.28 -13.85 8.78
C PRO A 20 -6.59 -13.86 7.28
N MET A 21 -6.26 -12.78 6.56
CA MET A 21 -6.50 -12.65 5.11
C MET A 21 -5.31 -13.08 4.26
N LEU A 22 -4.11 -13.17 4.82
CA LEU A 22 -2.88 -13.40 4.05
C LEU A 22 -2.97 -14.61 3.11
N ASP A 23 -3.55 -15.71 3.57
CA ASP A 23 -3.70 -16.94 2.77
C ASP A 23 -4.91 -16.91 1.81
N ARG A 24 -5.68 -15.82 1.83
CA ARG A 24 -6.87 -15.63 1.00
C ARG A 24 -6.75 -14.48 0.00
N LEU A 25 -5.59 -13.87 -0.14
CA LEU A 25 -5.36 -12.76 -1.06
C LEU A 25 -5.65 -13.13 -2.53
N SER A 26 -5.51 -14.42 -2.88
CA SER A 26 -5.87 -14.93 -4.21
C SER A 26 -7.34 -14.73 -4.57
N ALA A 27 -8.23 -14.61 -3.59
CA ALA A 27 -9.65 -14.29 -3.85
C ALA A 27 -9.86 -12.86 -4.38
N LEU A 28 -8.87 -11.99 -4.24
CA LEU A 28 -8.90 -10.59 -4.70
C LEU A 28 -8.18 -10.39 -6.05
N LYS A 29 -7.64 -11.44 -6.65
CA LYS A 29 -6.78 -11.36 -7.84
C LYS A 29 -7.42 -10.65 -9.05
N ASP A 30 -8.74 -10.72 -9.17
CA ASP A 30 -9.49 -10.15 -10.30
C ASP A 30 -10.00 -8.73 -10.03
N TYR A 31 -9.72 -8.17 -8.84
CA TYR A 31 -10.13 -6.84 -8.44
C TYR A 31 -8.93 -5.91 -8.29
N PRO A 32 -9.01 -4.64 -8.69
CA PRO A 32 -8.13 -3.61 -8.18
C PRO A 32 -8.40 -3.47 -6.68
N TYR A 33 -7.39 -3.67 -5.83
CA TYR A 33 -7.56 -3.54 -4.38
C TYR A 33 -6.32 -2.97 -3.72
N TYR A 34 -6.51 -2.35 -2.56
CA TYR A 34 -5.42 -2.00 -1.66
C TYR A 34 -5.86 -2.00 -0.20
N PHE A 35 -4.88 -2.08 0.68
CA PHE A 35 -5.07 -2.07 2.12
C PHE A 35 -4.75 -0.71 2.71
N GLN A 36 -5.62 -0.22 3.56
CA GLN A 36 -5.37 0.84 4.53
C GLN A 36 -5.00 0.16 5.85
N PHE A 37 -3.71 -0.10 6.08
CA PHE A 37 -3.26 -0.82 7.26
C PHE A 37 -2.91 0.16 8.37
N THR A 38 -3.77 0.25 9.38
CA THR A 38 -3.51 1.06 10.57
C THR A 38 -2.50 0.36 11.47
N LEU A 39 -1.33 0.93 11.56
CA LEU A 39 -0.24 0.47 12.41
C LEU A 39 0.37 1.66 13.15
N THR A 40 -0.03 1.81 14.41
CA THR A 40 0.37 2.88 15.33
C THR A 40 1.40 2.37 16.35
N PRO A 41 2.17 3.23 17.00
CA PRO A 41 3.14 2.81 18.00
C PRO A 41 2.55 2.57 19.40
N TYR A 42 1.23 2.78 19.58
CA TYR A 42 0.59 2.68 20.88
C TYR A 42 0.65 1.26 21.44
N GLY A 43 0.83 1.17 22.75
CA GLY A 43 0.88 -0.08 23.47
C GLY A 43 -0.49 -0.63 23.87
N LYS A 44 -0.48 -1.55 24.82
CA LYS A 44 -1.69 -2.22 25.34
C LYS A 44 -2.60 -1.29 26.14
N ASP A 45 -2.08 -0.18 26.60
CA ASP A 45 -2.82 0.90 27.27
C ASP A 45 -3.84 1.58 26.34
N VAL A 46 -3.51 1.68 25.04
CA VAL A 46 -4.37 2.28 24.00
C VAL A 46 -5.02 1.20 23.12
N GLU A 47 -4.27 0.17 22.75
CA GLU A 47 -4.72 -0.89 21.84
C GLU A 47 -4.59 -2.29 22.46
N PRO A 48 -5.37 -2.62 23.53
CA PRO A 48 -5.22 -3.85 24.30
C PRO A 48 -5.48 -5.11 23.47
N GLY A 49 -6.33 -5.03 22.44
CA GLY A 49 -6.73 -6.16 21.61
C GLY A 49 -5.74 -6.53 20.50
N LEU A 50 -4.74 -5.70 20.21
CA LEU A 50 -3.80 -6.00 19.13
C LEU A 50 -2.62 -6.85 19.61
N PRO A 51 -2.04 -7.71 18.75
CA PRO A 51 -0.78 -8.39 19.01
C PRO A 51 0.39 -7.41 19.21
N ASP A 52 1.54 -7.93 19.62
CA ASP A 52 2.77 -7.15 19.73
C ASP A 52 3.13 -6.49 18.38
N LYS A 53 3.47 -5.20 18.43
CA LYS A 53 3.71 -4.41 17.23
C LYS A 53 5.02 -4.82 16.54
N GLU A 54 6.07 -4.99 17.32
CA GLU A 54 7.42 -5.27 16.83
C GLU A 54 7.56 -6.71 16.35
N GLN A 55 7.04 -7.64 17.13
CA GLN A 55 7.23 -9.08 16.89
C GLN A 55 6.19 -9.68 15.96
N VAL A 56 4.99 -9.07 15.86
CA VAL A 56 3.89 -9.63 15.08
C VAL A 56 3.40 -8.68 14.00
N MET A 57 3.00 -7.46 14.35
CA MET A 57 2.27 -6.60 13.42
C MET A 57 3.17 -6.05 12.29
N ILE A 58 4.41 -5.66 12.59
CA ILE A 58 5.38 -5.24 11.56
C ILE A 58 5.71 -6.40 10.62
N PRO A 59 6.04 -7.62 11.07
CA PRO A 59 6.18 -8.77 10.18
C PRO A 59 4.93 -9.06 9.32
N VAL A 60 3.73 -8.92 9.87
CA VAL A 60 2.47 -9.07 9.10
C VAL A 60 2.35 -8.00 8.02
N PHE A 61 2.71 -6.74 8.33
CA PHE A 61 2.73 -5.68 7.33
C PHE A 61 3.69 -5.98 6.18
N GLN A 62 4.90 -6.39 6.52
CA GLN A 62 5.93 -6.74 5.54
C GLN A 62 5.50 -7.93 4.68
N GLU A 63 4.88 -8.95 5.27
CA GLU A 63 4.39 -10.11 4.54
C GLU A 63 3.21 -9.76 3.63
N LEU A 64 2.27 -8.95 4.09
CA LEU A 64 1.19 -8.43 3.25
C LEU A 64 1.76 -7.68 2.04
N SER A 65 2.74 -6.81 2.25
CA SER A 65 3.38 -6.06 1.18
C SER A 65 4.11 -6.95 0.18
N ARG A 66 4.82 -8.00 0.64
CA ARG A 66 5.48 -8.94 -0.27
C ARG A 66 4.50 -9.71 -1.15
N ARG A 67 3.32 -10.06 -0.61
CA ARG A 67 2.29 -10.83 -1.34
C ARG A 67 1.42 -9.97 -2.24
N ALA A 68 1.04 -8.79 -1.78
CA ALA A 68 0.12 -7.92 -2.50
C ALA A 68 0.80 -6.91 -3.42
N GLY A 69 2.06 -6.54 -3.14
CA GLY A 69 2.77 -5.40 -3.73
C GLY A 69 2.75 -4.18 -2.80
N ARG A 70 3.87 -3.45 -2.73
CA ARG A 70 4.02 -2.29 -1.84
C ARG A 70 3.06 -1.15 -2.18
N GLU A 71 2.68 -1.02 -3.44
CA GLU A 71 1.73 -0.04 -3.97
C GLU A 71 0.30 -0.30 -3.48
N ARG A 72 0.03 -1.55 -3.04
CA ARG A 72 -1.28 -1.96 -2.50
C ARG A 72 -1.37 -1.92 -0.98
N VAL A 73 -0.35 -1.44 -0.28
CA VAL A 73 -0.37 -1.34 1.19
C VAL A 73 -0.02 0.07 1.61
N VAL A 74 -1.02 0.79 2.12
CA VAL A 74 -0.88 2.13 2.68
C VAL A 74 -0.69 2.01 4.18
N TRP A 75 0.39 2.59 4.70
CA TRP A 75 0.60 2.67 6.14
C TRP A 75 -0.22 3.82 6.72
N ARG A 76 -1.13 3.51 7.65
CA ARG A 76 -1.85 4.51 8.43
C ARG A 76 -1.25 4.61 9.84
N TYR A 77 -0.53 5.69 10.08
CA TYR A 77 -0.07 6.11 11.39
C TYR A 77 -1.14 7.04 11.99
N ASP A 78 -2.29 6.49 12.32
CA ASP A 78 -3.54 7.21 12.50
C ASP A 78 -4.46 6.51 13.51
N PRO A 79 -5.01 7.24 14.50
CA PRO A 79 -4.84 8.67 14.75
C PRO A 79 -3.58 9.00 15.56
N VAL A 80 -3.06 10.21 15.38
CA VAL A 80 -2.05 10.81 16.25
C VAL A 80 -2.75 11.63 17.32
N PHE A 81 -2.42 11.39 18.59
CA PHE A 81 -2.84 12.22 19.70
C PHE A 81 -1.65 12.53 20.61
N PHE A 82 -1.72 13.66 21.31
CA PHE A 82 -0.68 14.08 22.21
C PHE A 82 -1.14 14.00 23.67
N GLY A 83 -0.20 13.77 24.53
CA GLY A 83 -0.42 13.67 25.96
C GLY A 83 0.89 13.62 26.72
N ARG A 84 0.82 13.43 28.03
CA ARG A 84 2.00 13.42 28.89
C ARG A 84 3.06 12.39 28.47
N VAL A 85 2.64 11.22 28.01
CA VAL A 85 3.54 10.15 27.53
C VAL A 85 3.78 10.26 26.03
N HIS A 86 2.72 10.54 25.27
CA HIS A 86 2.74 10.57 23.82
C HIS A 86 3.03 11.99 23.31
N THR A 87 4.24 12.48 23.60
CA THR A 87 4.68 13.82 23.17
C THR A 87 5.03 13.86 21.69
N PRO A 88 5.15 15.04 21.05
CA PRO A 88 5.65 15.15 19.69
C PRO A 88 6.99 14.44 19.48
N GLU A 89 7.92 14.55 20.44
CA GLU A 89 9.24 13.90 20.37
C GLU A 89 9.12 12.38 20.46
N TRP A 90 8.24 11.86 21.33
CA TRP A 90 7.94 10.44 21.40
C TRP A 90 7.41 9.92 20.07
N HIS A 91 6.46 10.63 19.44
CA HIS A 91 5.94 10.25 18.14
C HIS A 91 7.02 10.26 17.06
N LEU A 92 7.88 11.27 17.01
CA LEU A 92 8.98 11.34 16.04
C LEU A 92 9.94 10.17 16.22
N GLN A 93 10.31 9.83 17.45
CA GLN A 93 11.18 8.68 17.72
C GLN A 93 10.51 7.38 17.26
N ARG A 94 9.27 7.13 17.68
CA ARG A 94 8.53 5.92 17.28
C ARG A 94 8.29 5.83 15.77
N PHE A 95 8.03 6.96 15.14
CA PHE A 95 7.91 7.02 13.69
C PHE A 95 9.19 6.59 12.98
N HIS A 96 10.36 7.07 13.43
CA HIS A 96 11.65 6.66 12.88
C HIS A 96 11.88 5.16 13.03
N GLU A 97 11.60 4.58 14.20
CA GLU A 97 11.76 3.15 14.46
C GLU A 97 10.86 2.31 13.53
N MET A 98 9.60 2.70 13.37
CA MET A 98 8.66 2.00 12.51
C MET A 98 8.96 2.22 11.02
N ALA A 99 9.24 3.46 10.61
CA ALA A 99 9.54 3.80 9.22
C ALA A 99 10.79 3.06 8.71
N ALA A 100 11.81 2.90 9.55
CA ALA A 100 12.99 2.10 9.23
C ALA A 100 12.65 0.63 8.92
N ARG A 101 11.64 0.07 9.60
CA ARG A 101 11.16 -1.30 9.40
C ARG A 101 10.21 -1.45 8.22
N LEU A 102 9.50 -0.38 7.86
CA LEU A 102 8.48 -0.36 6.80
C LEU A 102 9.00 0.21 5.49
N SER A 103 10.18 0.81 5.48
CA SER A 103 10.85 1.27 4.26
C SER A 103 10.97 0.16 3.23
N GLY A 104 10.55 0.44 1.98
CA GLY A 104 10.48 -0.55 0.90
C GLY A 104 9.23 -1.43 0.88
N TYR A 105 8.41 -1.43 1.95
CA TYR A 105 7.17 -2.21 2.04
C TYR A 105 5.90 -1.37 1.84
N THR A 106 6.03 -0.06 1.75
CA THR A 106 4.95 0.87 1.39
C THR A 106 5.56 2.11 0.74
N GLU A 107 4.75 2.85 0.01
CA GLU A 107 5.17 4.09 -0.67
C GLU A 107 4.74 5.33 0.11
N GLU A 108 3.75 5.20 0.97
CA GLU A 108 3.19 6.33 1.69
C GLU A 108 2.77 6.00 3.11
N CYS A 109 2.79 7.04 3.93
CA CYS A 109 2.23 7.04 5.26
C CYS A 109 1.14 8.11 5.36
N VAL A 110 -0.03 7.73 5.84
CA VAL A 110 -1.15 8.65 6.07
C VAL A 110 -1.32 8.85 7.57
N ILE A 111 -1.43 10.11 7.98
CA ILE A 111 -1.75 10.47 9.36
C ILE A 111 -3.02 11.30 9.45
N SER A 112 -3.67 11.26 10.60
CA SER A 112 -4.62 12.27 11.04
C SER A 112 -4.42 12.54 12.54
N PHE A 113 -4.79 13.72 12.99
CA PHE A 113 -4.88 14.00 14.40
C PHE A 113 -6.19 13.46 14.96
N LEU A 114 -6.18 13.09 16.23
CA LEU A 114 -7.38 12.62 16.89
C LEU A 114 -8.39 13.75 17.02
N ASP A 115 -9.59 13.54 16.46
CA ASP A 115 -10.72 14.42 16.70
C ASP A 115 -11.35 14.11 18.06
N TYR A 116 -11.50 15.16 18.89
CA TYR A 116 -12.08 15.04 20.22
C TYR A 116 -13.61 15.01 20.16
N TYR A 117 -14.19 13.83 19.98
CA TYR A 117 -15.61 13.62 20.17
C TYR A 117 -15.90 13.13 21.59
N ARG A 118 -17.08 13.44 22.12
CA ARG A 118 -17.53 13.04 23.49
C ARG A 118 -17.31 11.56 23.81
N ASN A 119 -17.40 10.69 22.82
CA ASN A 119 -17.15 9.25 23.01
C ASN A 119 -15.67 8.92 23.16
N THR A 120 -14.80 9.67 22.51
CA THR A 120 -13.34 9.54 22.59
C THR A 120 -12.83 9.96 23.98
N GLU A 121 -13.34 11.06 24.54
CA GLU A 121 -13.01 11.51 25.89
C GLU A 121 -13.24 10.43 26.95
N ARG A 122 -14.32 9.66 26.82
CA ARG A 122 -14.65 8.61 27.78
C ARG A 122 -13.65 7.45 27.76
N GLN A 123 -13.19 7.06 26.58
CA GLN A 123 -12.24 5.95 26.41
C GLN A 123 -10.80 6.36 26.75
N MET A 124 -10.48 7.66 26.62
CA MET A 124 -9.12 8.18 26.78
C MET A 124 -8.90 8.95 28.11
N ARG A 125 -9.82 8.86 29.07
CA ARG A 125 -9.75 9.60 30.34
C ARG A 125 -8.47 9.42 31.15
N GLY A 126 -7.72 8.34 30.93
CA GLY A 126 -6.47 8.06 31.63
C GLY A 126 -5.21 8.58 30.92
N LEU A 127 -5.33 9.17 29.73
CA LEU A 127 -4.17 9.47 28.88
C LEU A 127 -3.68 10.92 28.97
N GLU A 128 -4.29 11.76 29.85
CA GLU A 128 -3.93 13.16 30.04
C GLU A 128 -3.65 13.88 28.70
N LEU A 129 -4.68 13.90 27.83
CA LEU A 129 -4.57 14.40 26.47
C LEU A 129 -4.23 15.90 26.45
N MET A 130 -3.39 16.27 25.49
CA MET A 130 -2.98 17.66 25.21
C MET A 130 -3.38 18.00 23.78
N ASP A 131 -4.00 19.16 23.58
CA ASP A 131 -4.21 19.69 22.25
C ASP A 131 -3.09 20.67 21.91
N LEU A 132 -2.43 20.45 20.78
CA LEU A 132 -1.40 21.34 20.27
C LEU A 132 -2.03 22.45 19.43
N SER A 133 -1.46 23.64 19.52
CA SER A 133 -1.78 24.74 18.61
C SER A 133 -1.51 24.37 17.14
N PHE A 134 -2.08 25.14 16.23
CA PHE A 134 -1.82 24.94 14.80
C PHE A 134 -0.32 25.06 14.46
N GLU A 135 0.39 25.99 15.09
CA GLU A 135 1.82 26.20 14.91
C GLU A 135 2.63 24.99 15.38
N GLU A 136 2.30 24.45 16.55
CA GLU A 136 2.97 23.25 17.08
C GLU A 136 2.71 22.03 16.20
N LYS A 137 1.47 21.82 15.77
CA LYS A 137 1.13 20.77 14.77
C LYS A 137 1.91 20.96 13.48
N THR A 138 2.07 22.19 12.99
CA THR A 138 2.85 22.52 11.80
C THR A 138 4.32 22.16 11.94
N VAL A 139 4.93 22.49 13.10
CA VAL A 139 6.32 22.13 13.41
C VAL A 139 6.49 20.61 13.47
N PHE A 140 5.58 19.92 14.14
CA PHE A 140 5.57 18.46 14.22
C PHE A 140 5.47 17.81 12.84
N LEU A 141 4.51 18.24 12.03
CA LEU A 141 4.28 17.70 10.67
C LEU A 141 5.48 17.92 9.76
N ARG A 142 6.14 19.06 9.85
CA ARG A 142 7.38 19.34 9.08
C ARG A 142 8.46 18.34 9.42
N LYS A 143 8.72 18.09 10.71
CA LYS A 143 9.71 17.10 11.15
C LYS A 143 9.32 15.68 10.71
N LEU A 144 8.05 15.34 10.83
CA LEU A 144 7.54 14.03 10.42
C LEU A 144 7.66 13.80 8.91
N SER A 145 7.36 14.82 8.10
CA SER A 145 7.52 14.77 6.65
C SER A 145 8.99 14.60 6.22
N GLN A 146 9.91 15.30 6.88
CA GLN A 146 11.34 15.12 6.66
C GLN A 146 11.80 13.72 7.03
N ALA A 147 11.33 13.18 8.15
CA ALA A 147 11.61 11.82 8.55
C ALA A 147 11.08 10.82 7.53
N ALA A 148 9.82 10.94 7.10
CA ALA A 148 9.21 10.08 6.10
C ALA A 148 10.01 10.07 4.79
N ALA A 149 10.39 11.24 4.28
CA ALA A 149 11.20 11.38 3.07
C ALA A 149 12.55 10.66 3.18
N GLY A 150 13.19 10.68 4.36
CA GLY A 150 14.44 9.96 4.64
C GLY A 150 14.32 8.43 4.49
N TYR A 151 13.11 7.88 4.59
CA TYR A 151 12.82 6.46 4.39
C TYR A 151 12.14 6.17 3.03
N GLY A 152 12.07 7.14 2.14
CA GLY A 152 11.42 7.00 0.84
C GLY A 152 9.90 6.92 0.92
N LEU A 153 9.29 7.46 1.98
CA LEU A 153 7.85 7.49 2.19
C LEU A 153 7.28 8.87 1.87
N CYS A 154 6.16 8.91 1.16
CA CYS A 154 5.36 10.12 0.99
C CYS A 154 4.42 10.28 2.19
N LEU A 155 4.57 11.36 2.97
CA LEU A 155 3.64 11.67 4.04
C LEU A 155 2.40 12.36 3.48
N LYS A 156 1.22 11.88 3.88
CA LYS A 156 -0.08 12.48 3.55
C LYS A 156 -0.90 12.70 4.81
N THR A 157 -1.88 13.60 4.74
CA THR A 157 -2.84 13.84 5.83
C THR A 157 -4.24 13.43 5.40
N CYS A 158 -5.05 12.92 6.33
CA CYS A 158 -6.45 12.57 6.09
C CYS A 158 -7.36 13.49 6.93
N ALA A 159 -8.28 14.19 6.25
CA ALA A 159 -9.25 15.10 6.88
C ALA A 159 -8.65 16.22 7.75
N GLU A 160 -7.44 16.68 7.41
CA GLU A 160 -6.72 17.71 8.15
C GLU A 160 -6.83 19.09 7.49
N ASN A 161 -6.36 20.11 8.20
CA ASN A 161 -6.37 21.50 7.71
C ASN A 161 -5.61 21.61 6.38
N PRO A 162 -6.25 22.12 5.31
CA PRO A 162 -5.62 22.28 4.00
C PRO A 162 -4.34 23.13 4.00
N ALA A 163 -4.16 23.99 5.00
CA ALA A 163 -2.96 24.83 5.14
C ALA A 163 -1.67 24.00 5.33
N PHE A 164 -1.75 22.73 5.76
CA PHE A 164 -0.60 21.83 5.81
C PHE A 164 -0.04 21.50 4.43
N GLY A 165 -0.79 21.74 3.35
CA GLY A 165 -0.30 21.66 1.99
C GLY A 165 0.91 22.58 1.70
N ALA A 166 1.05 23.69 2.42
CA ALA A 166 2.23 24.56 2.34
C ALA A 166 3.54 23.88 2.81
N LEU A 167 3.45 22.76 3.52
CA LEU A 167 4.59 21.92 3.90
C LEU A 167 4.95 20.87 2.84
N GLY A 168 4.28 20.85 1.68
CA GLY A 168 4.40 19.80 0.68
C GLY A 168 3.70 18.48 1.07
N ILE A 169 2.87 18.49 2.12
CA ILE A 169 2.11 17.32 2.57
C ILE A 169 0.78 17.30 1.83
N LEU A 170 0.58 16.27 1.00
CA LEU A 170 -0.64 16.15 0.21
C LEU A 170 -1.80 15.60 1.06
N PRO A 171 -3.04 16.03 0.77
CA PRO A 171 -4.20 15.38 1.36
C PRO A 171 -4.35 13.96 0.81
N SER A 172 -4.77 13.03 1.66
CA SER A 172 -5.17 11.69 1.30
C SER A 172 -6.68 11.59 1.22
N SER A 173 -7.18 10.82 0.27
CA SER A 173 -8.59 10.43 0.21
C SER A 173 -8.80 9.14 0.98
N CYS A 174 -9.96 9.01 1.66
CA CYS A 174 -10.35 7.75 2.32
C CYS A 174 -10.43 6.59 1.31
N VAL A 175 -10.93 6.86 0.11
CA VAL A 175 -10.84 5.98 -1.05
C VAL A 175 -10.06 6.73 -2.13
N ASP A 176 -8.88 6.24 -2.47
CA ASP A 176 -8.00 6.83 -3.49
C ASP A 176 -8.29 6.17 -4.84
N ALA A 177 -9.16 6.80 -5.63
CA ALA A 177 -9.52 6.33 -6.97
C ALA A 177 -8.31 6.30 -7.90
N ALA A 178 -7.42 7.30 -7.84
CA ALA A 178 -6.22 7.34 -8.67
C ALA A 178 -5.26 6.17 -8.36
N ARG A 179 -5.20 5.74 -7.11
CA ARG A 179 -4.47 4.52 -6.72
C ARG A 179 -5.11 3.27 -7.32
N LEU A 180 -6.43 3.14 -7.22
CA LEU A 180 -7.14 2.00 -7.81
C LEU A 180 -6.94 1.93 -9.33
N ASP A 181 -6.96 3.08 -10.01
CA ASP A 181 -6.72 3.15 -11.45
C ASP A 181 -5.29 2.72 -11.81
N ARG A 182 -4.27 3.16 -11.08
CA ARG A 182 -2.88 2.72 -11.29
C ARG A 182 -2.74 1.20 -11.10
N ILE A 183 -3.38 0.65 -10.06
CA ILE A 183 -3.37 -0.79 -9.79
C ILE A 183 -4.07 -1.55 -10.93
N ARG A 184 -5.19 -1.04 -11.43
CA ARG A 184 -5.93 -1.63 -12.56
C ARG A 184 -5.08 -1.66 -13.82
N CYS A 185 -4.43 -0.55 -14.18
CA CYS A 185 -3.54 -0.50 -15.33
C CYS A 185 -2.42 -1.55 -15.25
N GLY A 186 -1.78 -1.72 -14.08
CA GLY A 186 -0.77 -2.75 -13.88
C GLY A 186 -1.31 -4.17 -14.04
N MET A 187 -2.53 -4.45 -13.57
CA MET A 187 -3.18 -5.76 -13.75
C MET A 187 -3.46 -6.07 -15.23
N ASP A 188 -3.85 -5.07 -16.02
CA ASP A 188 -4.12 -5.24 -17.46
C ASP A 188 -2.84 -5.47 -18.25
N GLU A 189 -1.74 -4.82 -17.88
CA GLU A 189 -0.42 -5.06 -18.47
C GLU A 189 0.04 -6.51 -18.22
N ASP A 190 -0.08 -7.00 -16.98
CA ASP A 190 0.28 -8.38 -16.61
C ASP A 190 -0.56 -9.43 -17.35
N ARG A 191 -1.86 -9.17 -17.54
CA ARG A 191 -2.75 -10.05 -18.34
C ARG A 191 -2.31 -10.10 -19.80
N ASN A 192 -2.04 -8.95 -20.43
CA ASN A 192 -1.59 -8.87 -21.81
C ASN A 192 -0.24 -9.57 -22.04
N LEU A 193 0.68 -9.50 -21.08
CA LEU A 193 1.96 -10.22 -21.15
C LEU A 193 1.77 -11.73 -21.04
N SER A 194 0.86 -12.20 -20.21
CA SER A 194 0.57 -13.62 -20.05
C SER A 194 -0.08 -14.23 -21.30
N ASP A 195 -0.99 -13.48 -21.96
CA ASP A 195 -1.65 -13.91 -23.20
C ASP A 195 -0.70 -13.90 -24.41
N SER A 196 0.22 -12.96 -24.49
CA SER A 196 1.22 -12.91 -25.57
C SER A 196 2.27 -14.03 -25.50
N GLY A 197 2.50 -14.62 -24.33
CA GLY A 197 3.39 -15.78 -24.13
C GLY A 197 2.80 -17.11 -24.59
N SER A 198 1.53 -17.18 -24.92
CA SER A 198 0.79 -18.42 -25.23
C SER A 198 0.63 -18.71 -26.73
N GLN A 199 1.33 -18.01 -27.63
CA GLN A 199 1.34 -18.41 -29.04
C GLN A 199 2.21 -19.65 -29.20
N PRO A 200 1.66 -20.81 -29.65
CA PRO A 200 2.48 -21.96 -30.03
C PRO A 200 3.33 -21.53 -31.22
N ALA A 201 4.63 -21.74 -31.14
CA ALA A 201 5.52 -21.61 -32.28
C ALA A 201 4.95 -22.44 -33.44
N GLY A 202 4.36 -21.75 -34.42
CA GLY A 202 3.87 -22.36 -35.64
C GLY A 202 5.04 -23.00 -36.36
N GLY A 203 5.21 -24.28 -36.17
CA GLY A 203 6.16 -25.11 -36.91
C GLY A 203 5.83 -25.06 -38.37
N SER A 204 6.53 -24.21 -39.14
CA SER A 204 6.56 -24.28 -40.58
C SER A 204 7.18 -25.62 -40.97
N LEU A 205 6.32 -26.58 -41.37
CA LEU A 205 6.72 -27.80 -42.05
C LEU A 205 7.30 -27.42 -43.42
N ILE A 206 8.61 -27.28 -43.51
CA ILE A 206 9.36 -27.22 -44.77
C ILE A 206 9.20 -28.59 -45.42
N ARG A 207 8.36 -28.67 -46.47
CA ARG A 207 8.33 -29.84 -47.35
C ARG A 207 9.67 -29.95 -48.08
N PRO A 208 10.35 -31.13 -48.08
CA PRO A 208 11.57 -31.32 -48.81
C PRO A 208 11.27 -31.21 -50.34
N GLY A 209 11.94 -30.27 -50.97
CA GLY A 209 11.87 -30.08 -52.43
C GLY A 209 12.32 -31.33 -53.16
N ARG A 210 11.51 -31.75 -54.19
CA ARG A 210 11.88 -32.79 -55.15
C ARG A 210 13.16 -32.34 -55.87
N ARG A 211 14.16 -33.25 -55.90
CA ARG A 211 15.34 -33.10 -56.75
C ARG A 211 14.95 -33.18 -58.21
N PRO A 212 15.47 -32.32 -59.10
CA PRO A 212 15.28 -32.50 -60.56
C PRO A 212 16.10 -33.68 -61.05
N VAL A 213 15.51 -34.52 -61.90
CA VAL A 213 16.11 -35.61 -62.61
C VAL A 213 17.01 -35.06 -63.73
N PRO A 214 18.27 -35.49 -63.92
CA PRO A 214 19.07 -35.02 -65.02
C PRO A 214 18.57 -35.63 -66.34
N ALA A 215 18.33 -34.79 -67.34
CA ALA A 215 18.01 -35.21 -68.69
C ALA A 215 19.21 -35.91 -69.33
N GLY A 216 18.92 -37.08 -69.91
CA GLY A 216 19.90 -37.88 -70.57
C GLY A 216 20.47 -37.20 -71.81
N GLY A 217 21.77 -37.33 -71.92
CA GLY A 217 22.49 -36.90 -73.12
C GLY A 217 22.22 -37.76 -74.31
N ASP A 218 22.03 -37.07 -75.43
CA ASP A 218 22.09 -37.71 -76.74
C ASP A 218 23.46 -37.53 -77.37
N ARG A 219 24.03 -38.67 -77.76
CA ARG A 219 25.24 -38.73 -78.57
C ARG A 219 24.84 -38.49 -80.00
N ASN A 220 25.54 -37.71 -80.76
CA ASN A 220 26.04 -38.10 -82.05
C ASN A 220 27.00 -37.05 -82.64
N GLN A 221 28.08 -37.60 -83.09
CA GLN A 221 29.16 -37.15 -83.99
C GLN A 221 30.18 -36.14 -83.47
#